data_b2a77957b5bd9179fc501f729e5b2999
#
_entry.id   b2a77957b5bd9179fc501f729e5b2999
#
_cell.length_a   1.000
_cell.length_b   1.000
_cell.length_c   1.000
_cell.angle_alpha   90.00
_cell.angle_beta   90.00
_cell.angle_gamma   90.00
#
_symmetry.space_group_name_H-M   'P 1'
#
loop_
_entity.id
_entity.type
_entity.pdbx_description
1 polymer ?
#
loop_
_entity_poly.entity_id
_entity_poly.type
_entity_poly.pdbx_seq_one_letter_code
_entity_poly.pdbx_strand_id
1 'polypeptide(L)'
;MRAMWGVILLFLWEPQTCMAQLCGQSYNSRIAQIHNAARQLEGHRPRLVLTGSSSIRKWPQTDTVFAHFDVVNAGFGGSCFSDLWRLRDTLIYALRPDVLVVYEGDNDLSDGVPSENILDVADQLLEEVSRRLPDTDIVVIAPKASGARQHLASAYLSLNRELRLVAMNHGAHWLDFWEVQHRAGGTLRDDLFVADRLHLNDRGYTLWVDELRRQLPWLDPNR
;
A
#
# COMPACT_ATOMS: atom_id res chain seq x y z
N MET A 1 16.60 -37.52 -46.36
CA MET A 1 15.87 -37.14 -45.10
C MET A 1 16.70 -36.12 -44.37
N ARG A 2 16.29 -34.86 -44.37
CA ARG A 2 16.95 -33.77 -43.63
C ARG A 2 16.10 -33.46 -42.41
N ALA A 3 16.65 -33.71 -41.22
CA ALA A 3 16.01 -33.37 -39.96
C ALA A 3 16.08 -31.84 -39.74
N MET A 4 14.93 -31.19 -39.70
CA MET A 4 14.81 -29.80 -39.25
C MET A 4 14.77 -29.80 -37.72
N TRP A 5 15.80 -29.23 -37.10
CA TRP A 5 15.82 -28.92 -35.67
C TRP A 5 15.10 -27.58 -35.46
N GLY A 6 13.93 -27.65 -34.89
CA GLY A 6 13.21 -26.46 -34.45
C GLY A 6 13.87 -25.88 -33.19
N VAL A 7 14.40 -24.68 -33.31
CA VAL A 7 14.88 -23.90 -32.15
C VAL A 7 13.66 -23.36 -31.44
N ILE A 8 13.34 -23.90 -30.24
CA ILE A 8 12.36 -23.35 -29.33
C ILE A 8 13.04 -22.17 -28.65
N LEU A 9 12.70 -20.95 -29.08
CA LEU A 9 13.03 -19.73 -28.34
C LEU A 9 12.13 -19.66 -27.08
N LEU A 10 12.66 -20.05 -25.95
CA LEU A 10 12.10 -19.75 -24.67
C LEU A 10 12.24 -18.22 -24.44
N PHE A 11 11.17 -17.49 -24.67
CA PHE A 11 11.06 -16.11 -24.18
C PHE A 11 11.05 -16.19 -22.66
N LEU A 12 12.20 -15.94 -22.05
CA LEU A 12 12.28 -15.61 -20.64
C LEU A 12 11.58 -14.25 -20.49
N TRP A 13 10.34 -14.27 -20.01
CA TRP A 13 9.64 -13.09 -19.56
C TRP A 13 10.38 -12.59 -18.30
N GLU A 14 11.22 -11.61 -18.46
CA GLU A 14 11.63 -10.81 -17.32
C GLU A 14 10.43 -10.00 -16.88
N PRO A 15 9.96 -10.10 -15.60
CA PRO A 15 8.91 -9.23 -15.11
C PRO A 15 9.39 -7.79 -15.29
N GLN A 16 8.64 -6.99 -16.05
CA GLN A 16 8.88 -5.55 -16.10
C GLN A 16 8.72 -5.04 -14.68
N THR A 17 9.85 -4.81 -14.02
CA THR A 17 9.88 -4.24 -12.68
C THR A 17 9.23 -2.87 -12.76
N CYS A 18 8.17 -2.66 -11.99
CA CYS A 18 7.70 -1.33 -11.65
C CYS A 18 8.90 -0.59 -11.04
N MET A 19 9.56 0.20 -11.88
CA MET A 19 10.68 1.02 -11.47
C MET A 19 10.08 2.24 -10.80
N ALA A 20 9.80 2.15 -9.50
CA ALA A 20 9.80 3.38 -8.71
C ALA A 20 11.09 4.09 -9.07
N GLN A 21 11.01 5.28 -9.65
CA GLN A 21 12.21 6.07 -9.97
C GLN A 21 12.95 6.34 -8.66
N LEU A 22 13.72 5.36 -8.27
CA LEU A 22 14.63 5.43 -7.15
C LEU A 22 15.80 6.30 -7.61
N CYS A 23 15.70 7.59 -7.36
CA CYS A 23 16.92 8.39 -7.19
C CYS A 23 17.65 7.74 -6.01
N GLY A 24 18.62 6.86 -6.26
CA GLY A 24 19.20 5.92 -5.30
C GLY A 24 19.68 6.52 -3.97
N GLN A 25 19.92 7.83 -3.91
CA GLN A 25 20.27 8.56 -2.68
C GLN A 25 19.04 8.85 -1.80
N SER A 26 17.87 9.16 -2.37
CA SER A 26 16.67 9.49 -1.60
C SER A 26 16.05 8.27 -0.93
N TYR A 27 16.25 7.11 -1.49
CA TYR A 27 15.72 5.85 -0.98
C TYR A 27 16.47 5.37 0.29
N ASN A 28 17.79 5.28 0.23
CA ASN A 28 18.60 4.91 1.40
C ASN A 28 18.42 5.90 2.55
N SER A 29 18.29 7.21 2.24
CA SER A 29 18.02 8.22 3.23
C SER A 29 16.64 8.05 3.88
N ARG A 30 15.60 7.68 3.09
CA ARG A 30 14.26 7.44 3.63
C ARG A 30 14.24 6.21 4.55
N ILE A 31 14.87 5.12 4.17
CA ILE A 31 15.01 3.94 5.03
C ILE A 31 15.71 4.31 6.35
N ALA A 32 16.82 5.04 6.27
CA ALA A 32 17.53 5.48 7.47
C ALA A 32 16.65 6.36 8.39
N GLN A 33 15.83 7.25 7.82
CA GLN A 33 14.86 8.06 8.57
C GLN A 33 13.81 7.17 9.26
N ILE A 34 13.23 6.20 8.54
CA ILE A 34 12.24 5.25 9.07
C ILE A 34 12.82 4.49 10.28
N HIS A 35 14.01 3.91 10.12
CA HIS A 35 14.66 3.17 11.21
C HIS A 35 15.09 4.06 12.37
N ASN A 36 15.51 5.30 12.10
CA ASN A 36 15.79 6.27 13.15
C ASN A 36 14.53 6.60 13.95
N ALA A 37 13.42 6.89 13.27
CA ALA A 37 12.12 7.14 13.92
C ALA A 37 11.69 5.93 14.78
N ALA A 38 11.78 4.71 14.23
CA ALA A 38 11.42 3.48 14.94
C ALA A 38 12.26 3.26 16.22
N ARG A 39 13.55 3.65 16.20
CA ARG A 39 14.43 3.56 17.38
C ARG A 39 14.13 4.57 18.47
N GLN A 40 13.46 5.66 18.14
CA GLN A 40 13.06 6.69 19.13
C GLN A 40 11.79 6.33 19.89
N LEU A 41 11.07 5.28 19.46
CA LEU A 41 9.86 4.84 20.14
C LEU A 41 10.22 4.09 21.43
N GLU A 42 9.46 4.33 22.48
CA GLU A 42 9.72 3.79 23.80
C GLU A 42 9.39 2.28 23.90
N GLY A 43 8.57 1.77 22.99
CA GLY A 43 8.22 0.34 22.93
C GLY A 43 7.23 -0.11 24.00
N HIS A 44 6.47 0.82 24.59
CA HIS A 44 5.47 0.54 25.61
C HIS A 44 4.07 0.26 25.06
N ARG A 45 3.85 0.55 23.79
CA ARG A 45 2.58 0.36 23.09
C ARG A 45 2.77 -0.62 21.95
N PRO A 46 1.68 -1.29 21.48
CA PRO A 46 1.74 -2.08 20.26
C PRO A 46 2.26 -1.25 19.09
N ARG A 47 3.06 -1.85 18.24
CA ARG A 47 3.67 -1.15 17.09
C ARG A 47 2.79 -1.22 15.86
N LEU A 48 2.40 -0.05 15.36
CA LEU A 48 1.71 0.08 14.09
C LEU A 48 2.69 0.56 13.02
N VAL A 49 2.87 -0.25 11.97
CA VAL A 49 3.71 0.10 10.81
C VAL A 49 2.81 0.38 9.62
N LEU A 50 2.89 1.60 9.09
CA LEU A 50 2.20 2.01 7.88
C LEU A 50 3.19 1.89 6.71
N THR A 51 2.97 0.93 5.81
CA THR A 51 3.80 0.76 4.59
C THR A 51 3.03 1.15 3.35
N GLY A 52 3.76 1.53 2.30
CA GLY A 52 3.17 1.82 1.01
C GLY A 52 3.71 3.09 0.37
N SER A 53 2.99 3.57 -0.63
CA SER A 53 3.43 4.63 -1.51
C SER A 53 3.31 6.04 -0.89
N SER A 54 3.29 7.05 -1.78
CA SER A 54 3.24 8.47 -1.38
C SER A 54 2.01 8.83 -0.56
N SER A 55 0.89 8.13 -0.69
CA SER A 55 -0.30 8.37 0.13
C SER A 55 -0.05 8.06 1.61
N ILE A 56 0.70 6.99 1.90
CA ILE A 56 1.14 6.70 3.27
C ILE A 56 2.22 7.70 3.70
N ARG A 57 3.25 7.90 2.89
CA ARG A 57 4.35 8.81 3.23
C ARG A 57 3.88 10.21 3.62
N LYS A 58 2.85 10.71 2.92
CA LYS A 58 2.30 12.06 3.10
C LYS A 58 1.18 12.14 4.14
N TRP A 59 0.75 11.02 4.72
CA TRP A 59 -0.31 11.03 5.73
C TRP A 59 0.17 11.79 6.98
N PRO A 60 -0.44 12.95 7.28
CA PRO A 60 0.02 13.80 8.39
C PRO A 60 -0.45 13.24 9.73
N GLN A 61 0.27 13.57 10.80
CA GLN A 61 -0.15 13.34 12.19
C GLN A 61 -0.58 11.89 12.51
N THR A 62 0.07 10.92 11.87
CA THR A 62 -0.27 9.50 12.09
C THR A 62 -0.07 9.04 13.53
N ASP A 63 0.86 9.63 14.27
CA ASP A 63 1.09 9.44 15.68
C ASP A 63 -0.09 9.93 16.56
N THR A 64 -0.76 11.00 16.15
CA THR A 64 -1.99 11.50 16.82
C THR A 64 -3.21 10.68 16.41
N VAL A 65 -3.33 10.32 15.11
CA VAL A 65 -4.44 9.51 14.61
C VAL A 65 -4.47 8.13 15.28
N PHE A 66 -3.31 7.54 15.51
CA PHE A 66 -3.13 6.20 16.09
C PHE A 66 -2.45 6.29 17.48
N ALA A 67 -2.91 7.18 18.35
CA ALA A 67 -2.23 7.52 19.61
C ALA A 67 -2.02 6.34 20.58
N HIS A 68 -2.73 5.22 20.42
CA HIS A 68 -2.54 4.00 21.23
C HIS A 68 -1.41 3.10 20.75
N PHE A 69 -0.80 3.43 19.61
CA PHE A 69 0.29 2.67 19.01
C PHE A 69 1.60 3.45 19.05
N ASP A 70 2.69 2.72 19.01
CA ASP A 70 4.00 3.24 18.61
C ASP A 70 4.07 3.21 17.08
N VAL A 71 3.78 4.37 16.46
CA VAL A 71 3.56 4.47 15.01
C VAL A 71 4.86 4.65 14.24
N VAL A 72 5.08 3.82 13.23
CA VAL A 72 6.15 3.98 12.24
C VAL A 72 5.54 4.21 10.86
N ASN A 73 5.63 5.43 10.35
CA ASN A 73 5.29 5.70 8.96
C ASN A 73 6.46 5.28 8.05
N ALA A 74 6.39 4.07 7.52
CA ALA A 74 7.35 3.48 6.59
C ALA A 74 6.99 3.68 5.11
N GLY A 75 6.07 4.60 4.80
CA GLY A 75 5.69 4.95 3.44
C GLY A 75 6.85 5.58 2.64
N PHE A 76 6.95 5.24 1.37
CA PHE A 76 7.92 5.82 0.42
C PHE A 76 7.28 6.11 -0.93
N GLY A 77 7.63 7.26 -1.55
CA GLY A 77 6.90 7.77 -2.70
C GLY A 77 7.17 6.97 -3.98
N GLY A 78 6.12 6.71 -4.75
CA GLY A 78 6.22 6.05 -6.05
C GLY A 78 6.36 4.53 -6.01
N SER A 79 6.25 3.91 -4.83
CA SER A 79 6.38 2.46 -4.68
C SER A 79 5.23 1.67 -5.29
N CYS A 80 5.53 0.45 -5.68
CA CYS A 80 4.64 -0.59 -6.15
C CYS A 80 4.70 -1.81 -5.21
N PHE A 81 3.79 -2.77 -5.35
CA PHE A 81 3.85 -4.03 -4.60
C PHE A 81 5.20 -4.74 -4.74
N SER A 82 5.79 -4.75 -5.94
CA SER A 82 7.11 -5.35 -6.18
C SER A 82 8.24 -4.66 -5.38
N ASP A 83 8.15 -3.35 -5.16
CA ASP A 83 9.12 -2.63 -4.34
C ASP A 83 8.96 -2.98 -2.86
N LEU A 84 7.72 -3.03 -2.37
CA LEU A 84 7.45 -3.44 -0.99
C LEU A 84 7.89 -4.90 -0.76
N TRP A 85 7.62 -5.80 -1.71
CA TRP A 85 8.11 -7.17 -1.68
C TRP A 85 9.64 -7.23 -1.55
N ARG A 86 10.37 -6.50 -2.39
CA ARG A 86 11.84 -6.47 -2.37
C ARG A 86 12.40 -5.93 -1.06
N LEU A 87 11.68 -5.01 -0.42
CA LEU A 87 12.13 -4.31 0.79
C LEU A 87 11.47 -4.80 2.08
N ARG A 88 10.68 -5.85 2.03
CA ARG A 88 9.90 -6.36 3.14
C ARG A 88 10.76 -6.67 4.39
N ASP A 89 11.99 -7.16 4.18
CA ASP A 89 12.89 -7.41 5.31
C ASP A 89 13.22 -6.13 6.09
N THR A 90 13.34 -5.01 5.36
CA THR A 90 13.68 -3.71 5.94
C THR A 90 12.46 -2.94 6.43
N LEU A 91 11.37 -2.93 5.66
CA LEU A 91 10.19 -2.09 5.91
C LEU A 91 9.09 -2.80 6.71
N ILE A 92 9.17 -4.11 6.87
CA ILE A 92 8.20 -4.90 7.63
C ILE A 92 8.91 -5.66 8.75
N TYR A 93 9.73 -6.65 8.42
CA TYR A 93 10.27 -7.58 9.43
C TYR A 93 11.23 -6.94 10.42
N ALA A 94 12.10 -6.04 9.96
CA ALA A 94 13.00 -5.31 10.88
C ALA A 94 12.26 -4.35 11.81
N LEU A 95 11.04 -3.93 11.45
CA LEU A 95 10.21 -3.03 12.26
C LEU A 95 9.32 -3.76 13.26
N ARG A 96 9.08 -5.08 13.08
CA ARG A 96 8.31 -5.94 13.99
C ARG A 96 6.93 -5.36 14.32
N PRO A 97 6.01 -5.22 13.34
CA PRO A 97 4.69 -4.68 13.59
C PRO A 97 3.81 -5.64 14.41
N ASP A 98 3.04 -5.10 15.35
CA ASP A 98 1.84 -5.75 15.90
C ASP A 98 0.65 -5.52 14.95
N VAL A 99 0.65 -4.37 14.26
CA VAL A 99 -0.31 -4.03 13.20
C VAL A 99 0.46 -3.54 11.97
N LEU A 100 0.22 -4.17 10.83
CA LEU A 100 0.78 -3.80 9.54
C LEU A 100 -0.29 -3.24 8.61
N VAL A 101 -0.15 -1.99 8.19
CA VAL A 101 -1.01 -1.38 7.16
C VAL A 101 -0.25 -1.33 5.84
N VAL A 102 -0.86 -1.84 4.76
CA VAL A 102 -0.30 -1.90 3.42
C VAL A 102 -1.14 -1.08 2.44
N TYR A 103 -0.53 -0.15 1.72
CA TYR A 103 -1.15 0.62 0.64
C TYR A 103 -0.27 0.60 -0.61
N GLU A 104 -0.55 -0.29 -1.55
CA GLU A 104 0.12 -0.41 -2.86
C GLU A 104 -0.92 -0.74 -3.96
N GLY A 105 -0.49 -0.79 -5.21
CA GLY A 105 -1.34 -1.06 -6.38
C GLY A 105 -1.72 0.19 -7.17
N ASP A 106 -1.66 1.36 -6.57
CA ASP A 106 -1.98 2.65 -7.20
C ASP A 106 -0.95 3.01 -8.29
N ASN A 107 0.34 2.91 -7.98
CA ASN A 107 1.40 3.16 -8.95
C ASN A 107 1.56 2.01 -9.94
N ASP A 108 1.39 0.77 -9.47
CA ASP A 108 1.42 -0.42 -10.32
C ASP A 108 0.48 -0.25 -11.52
N LEU A 109 -0.80 0.08 -11.29
CA LEU A 109 -1.78 0.34 -12.36
C LEU A 109 -1.38 1.53 -13.24
N SER A 110 -0.89 2.62 -12.63
CA SER A 110 -0.45 3.81 -13.35
C SER A 110 0.74 3.54 -14.27
N ASP A 111 1.62 2.63 -13.88
CA ASP A 111 2.81 2.22 -14.62
C ASP A 111 2.50 1.11 -15.64
N GLY A 112 1.22 0.70 -15.74
CA GLY A 112 0.75 -0.28 -16.71
C GLY A 112 1.07 -1.73 -16.34
N VAL A 113 1.33 -2.02 -15.06
CA VAL A 113 1.53 -3.39 -14.59
C VAL A 113 0.21 -4.15 -14.72
N PRO A 114 0.18 -5.34 -15.36
CA PRO A 114 -1.02 -6.16 -15.44
C PRO A 114 -1.57 -6.50 -14.05
N SER A 115 -2.91 -6.43 -13.89
CA SER A 115 -3.55 -6.68 -12.58
C SER A 115 -3.20 -8.05 -12.00
N GLU A 116 -3.07 -9.07 -12.84
CA GLU A 116 -2.64 -10.41 -12.43
C GLU A 116 -1.28 -10.41 -11.75
N ASN A 117 -0.30 -9.68 -12.29
CA ASN A 117 1.04 -9.57 -11.71
C ASN A 117 1.02 -8.81 -10.37
N ILE A 118 0.16 -7.78 -10.26
CA ILE A 118 -0.04 -7.04 -9.01
C ILE A 118 -0.60 -7.97 -7.93
N LEU A 119 -1.62 -8.75 -8.28
CA LEU A 119 -2.27 -9.71 -7.38
C LEU A 119 -1.33 -10.82 -6.94
N ASP A 120 -0.52 -11.36 -7.87
CA ASP A 120 0.47 -12.40 -7.57
C ASP A 120 1.51 -11.93 -6.55
N VAL A 121 2.00 -10.70 -6.69
CA VAL A 121 2.98 -10.14 -5.72
C VAL A 121 2.31 -9.81 -4.40
N ALA A 122 1.07 -9.31 -4.42
CA ALA A 122 0.31 -9.04 -3.20
C ALA A 122 0.03 -10.34 -2.42
N ASP A 123 -0.38 -11.40 -3.11
CA ASP A 123 -0.63 -12.72 -2.53
C ASP A 123 0.63 -13.29 -1.86
N GLN A 124 1.76 -13.29 -2.58
CA GLN A 124 3.05 -13.72 -2.05
C GLN A 124 3.48 -12.91 -0.82
N LEU A 125 3.29 -11.59 -0.85
CA LEU A 125 3.63 -10.72 0.28
C LEU A 125 2.79 -11.06 1.51
N LEU A 126 1.48 -11.17 1.35
CA LEU A 126 0.56 -11.42 2.45
C LEU A 126 0.74 -12.84 3.01
N GLU A 127 0.96 -13.85 2.16
CA GLU A 127 1.30 -15.21 2.57
C GLU A 127 2.57 -15.22 3.44
N GLU A 128 3.64 -14.59 2.95
CA GLU A 128 4.91 -14.59 3.70
C GLU A 128 4.80 -13.83 5.02
N VAL A 129 4.09 -12.68 5.04
CA VAL A 129 3.87 -11.90 6.27
C VAL A 129 3.06 -12.70 7.28
N SER A 130 1.92 -13.28 6.88
CA SER A 130 1.07 -14.09 7.77
C SER A 130 1.81 -15.29 8.34
N ARG A 131 2.69 -15.91 7.55
CA ARG A 131 3.50 -17.05 8.00
C ARG A 131 4.64 -16.65 8.94
N ARG A 132 5.31 -15.52 8.69
CA ARG A 132 6.49 -15.06 9.49
C ARG A 132 6.09 -14.25 10.71
N LEU A 133 4.94 -13.60 10.67
CA LEU A 133 4.41 -12.74 11.74
C LEU A 133 2.95 -13.14 12.04
N PRO A 134 2.73 -14.35 12.58
CA PRO A 134 1.37 -14.90 12.74
C PRO A 134 0.49 -14.12 13.74
N ASP A 135 1.10 -13.33 14.61
CA ASP A 135 0.39 -12.51 15.60
C ASP A 135 0.19 -11.06 15.15
N THR A 136 0.57 -10.72 13.90
CA THR A 136 0.42 -9.38 13.35
C THR A 136 -0.95 -9.23 12.69
N ASP A 137 -1.73 -8.24 13.11
CA ASP A 137 -2.94 -7.82 12.40
C ASP A 137 -2.56 -7.09 11.11
N ILE A 138 -3.02 -7.60 9.96
CA ILE A 138 -2.74 -7.01 8.66
C ILE A 138 -3.96 -6.23 8.17
N VAL A 139 -3.76 -5.00 7.72
CA VAL A 139 -4.77 -4.15 7.07
C VAL A 139 -4.29 -3.80 5.67
N VAL A 140 -5.07 -4.15 4.66
CA VAL A 140 -4.81 -3.75 3.26
C VAL A 140 -5.76 -2.61 2.91
N ILE A 141 -5.19 -1.47 2.51
CA ILE A 141 -5.96 -0.32 2.02
C ILE A 141 -6.12 -0.43 0.51
N ALA A 142 -7.35 -0.34 0.03
CA ALA A 142 -7.68 -0.30 -1.39
C ALA A 142 -6.95 0.85 -2.11
N PRO A 143 -6.33 0.62 -3.28
CA PRO A 143 -5.94 1.70 -4.18
C PRO A 143 -7.06 2.71 -4.38
N LYS A 144 -6.79 3.98 -4.06
CA LYS A 144 -7.80 5.03 -4.02
C LYS A 144 -8.15 5.61 -5.39
N ALA A 145 -9.35 6.15 -5.55
CA ALA A 145 -9.67 7.01 -6.67
C ALA A 145 -8.80 8.29 -6.67
N SER A 146 -8.54 8.85 -7.85
CA SER A 146 -7.91 10.17 -7.99
C SER A 146 -8.27 10.81 -9.33
N GLY A 147 -8.32 12.16 -9.36
CA GLY A 147 -8.62 12.89 -10.60
C GLY A 147 -7.53 12.72 -11.65
N ALA A 148 -6.27 12.66 -11.24
CA ALA A 148 -5.13 12.46 -12.16
C ALA A 148 -5.17 11.10 -12.87
N ARG A 149 -5.77 10.09 -12.24
CA ARG A 149 -5.85 8.71 -12.75
C ARG A 149 -7.29 8.26 -13.05
N GLN A 150 -8.20 9.20 -13.27
CA GLN A 150 -9.64 8.90 -13.52
C GLN A 150 -9.85 7.98 -14.73
N HIS A 151 -8.98 8.04 -15.73
CA HIS A 151 -9.01 7.17 -16.91
C HIS A 151 -8.76 5.68 -16.55
N LEU A 152 -8.22 5.37 -15.38
CA LEU A 152 -8.00 4.01 -14.88
C LEU A 152 -9.09 3.54 -13.90
N ALA A 153 -10.18 4.31 -13.72
CA ALA A 153 -11.19 4.02 -12.68
C ALA A 153 -11.74 2.58 -12.74
N SER A 154 -12.03 2.07 -13.95
CA SER A 154 -12.50 0.68 -14.12
C SER A 154 -11.45 -0.36 -13.76
N ALA A 155 -10.17 -0.09 -14.05
CA ALA A 155 -9.07 -0.96 -13.67
C ALA A 155 -8.88 -0.99 -12.14
N TYR A 156 -9.00 0.17 -11.47
CA TYR A 156 -8.99 0.25 -10.00
C TYR A 156 -10.12 -0.57 -9.38
N LEU A 157 -11.36 -0.42 -9.86
CA LEU A 157 -12.49 -1.18 -9.34
C LEU A 157 -12.32 -2.68 -9.52
N SER A 158 -11.77 -3.12 -10.65
CA SER A 158 -11.47 -4.54 -10.89
C SER A 158 -10.37 -5.04 -9.97
N LEU A 159 -9.25 -4.32 -9.89
CA LEU A 159 -8.13 -4.67 -9.02
C LEU A 159 -8.57 -4.72 -7.54
N ASN A 160 -9.29 -3.69 -7.06
CA ASN A 160 -9.74 -3.63 -5.67
C ASN A 160 -10.64 -4.81 -5.29
N ARG A 161 -11.51 -5.26 -6.20
CA ARG A 161 -12.35 -6.43 -5.97
C ARG A 161 -11.52 -7.69 -5.77
N GLU A 162 -10.55 -7.94 -6.64
CA GLU A 162 -9.70 -9.14 -6.56
C GLU A 162 -8.69 -9.05 -5.40
N LEU A 163 -8.08 -7.88 -5.18
CA LEU A 163 -7.14 -7.64 -4.08
C LEU A 163 -7.81 -7.80 -2.71
N ARG A 164 -9.09 -7.42 -2.60
CA ARG A 164 -9.89 -7.71 -1.40
C ARG A 164 -9.97 -9.21 -1.13
N LEU A 165 -10.19 -10.04 -2.16
CA LEU A 165 -10.25 -11.49 -2.00
C LEU A 165 -8.89 -12.05 -1.55
N VAL A 166 -7.81 -11.57 -2.17
CA VAL A 166 -6.44 -11.93 -1.74
C VAL A 166 -6.22 -11.55 -0.27
N ALA A 167 -6.54 -10.33 0.13
CA ALA A 167 -6.40 -9.90 1.53
C ALA A 167 -7.19 -10.80 2.49
N MET A 168 -8.45 -11.09 2.17
CA MET A 168 -9.32 -11.93 3.01
C MET A 168 -8.81 -13.38 3.11
N ASN A 169 -8.25 -13.94 2.05
CA ASN A 169 -7.68 -15.30 2.06
C ASN A 169 -6.51 -15.45 3.04
N HIS A 170 -5.79 -14.36 3.31
CA HIS A 170 -4.70 -14.31 4.29
C HIS A 170 -5.13 -13.76 5.66
N GLY A 171 -6.44 -13.63 5.91
CA GLY A 171 -6.98 -13.12 7.18
C GLY A 171 -6.77 -11.61 7.39
N ALA A 172 -6.34 -10.88 6.36
CA ALA A 172 -6.14 -9.44 6.46
C ALA A 172 -7.47 -8.68 6.43
N HIS A 173 -7.51 -7.59 7.17
CA HIS A 173 -8.60 -6.63 7.12
C HIS A 173 -8.52 -5.81 5.82
N TRP A 174 -9.70 -5.51 5.22
CA TRP A 174 -9.80 -4.67 4.05
C TRP A 174 -10.36 -3.31 4.43
N LEU A 175 -9.70 -2.23 3.97
CA LEU A 175 -10.12 -0.85 4.19
C LEU A 175 -10.28 -0.15 2.84
N ASP A 176 -11.50 0.33 2.54
CA ASP A 176 -11.83 0.94 1.25
C ASP A 176 -12.42 2.34 1.45
N PHE A 177 -11.84 3.31 0.73
CA PHE A 177 -12.28 4.70 0.75
C PHE A 177 -12.98 5.13 -0.53
N TRP A 178 -13.20 4.21 -1.48
CA TRP A 178 -13.72 4.55 -2.81
C TRP A 178 -15.05 5.30 -2.75
N GLU A 179 -16.02 4.75 -2.03
CA GLU A 179 -17.37 5.32 -1.92
C GLU A 179 -17.35 6.74 -1.34
N VAL A 180 -16.61 6.96 -0.24
CA VAL A 180 -16.58 8.26 0.44
C VAL A 180 -15.83 9.34 -0.33
N GLN A 181 -15.00 8.93 -1.30
CA GLN A 181 -14.32 9.84 -2.21
C GLN A 181 -15.21 10.31 -3.38
N HIS A 182 -16.42 9.78 -3.50
CA HIS A 182 -17.37 10.16 -4.53
C HIS A 182 -18.61 10.85 -3.93
N ARG A 183 -19.25 11.73 -4.71
CA ARG A 183 -20.57 12.32 -4.38
C ARG A 183 -21.66 11.34 -4.75
N ALA A 184 -22.86 11.55 -4.24
CA ALA A 184 -24.06 10.91 -4.78
C ALA A 184 -24.14 11.17 -6.30
N GLY A 185 -24.19 10.12 -7.11
CA GLY A 185 -24.10 10.20 -8.57
C GLY A 185 -22.71 9.91 -9.17
N GLY A 186 -21.73 9.47 -8.35
CA GLY A 186 -20.46 8.89 -8.82
C GLY A 186 -19.39 9.89 -9.25
N THR A 187 -19.59 11.20 -9.01
CA THR A 187 -18.56 12.20 -9.31
C THR A 187 -17.50 12.23 -8.22
N LEU A 188 -16.21 12.15 -8.61
CA LEU A 188 -15.09 12.27 -7.69
C LEU A 188 -15.10 13.62 -6.96
N ARG A 189 -14.77 13.63 -5.70
CA ARG A 189 -14.65 14.83 -4.86
C ARG A 189 -13.26 15.43 -5.04
N ASP A 190 -13.08 16.29 -6.06
CA ASP A 190 -11.81 16.97 -6.34
C ASP A 190 -11.32 17.83 -5.15
N ASP A 191 -12.23 18.27 -4.27
CA ASP A 191 -11.94 19.03 -3.06
C ASP A 191 -11.14 18.24 -1.99
N LEU A 192 -10.93 16.95 -2.19
CA LEU A 192 -10.13 16.09 -1.30
C LEU A 192 -8.64 16.01 -1.69
N PHE A 193 -8.26 16.61 -2.82
CA PHE A 193 -6.92 16.49 -3.38
C PHE A 193 -6.20 17.83 -3.41
N VAL A 194 -4.86 17.78 -3.43
CA VAL A 194 -4.03 18.95 -3.74
C VAL A 194 -4.06 19.22 -5.25
N ALA A 195 -3.37 20.26 -5.72
CA ALA A 195 -3.41 20.72 -7.10
C ALA A 195 -3.05 19.64 -8.15
N ASP A 196 -2.27 18.62 -7.79
CA ASP A 196 -1.93 17.51 -8.68
C ASP A 196 -3.07 16.51 -8.89
N ARG A 197 -4.18 16.65 -8.18
CA ARG A 197 -5.37 15.79 -8.22
C ARG A 197 -5.07 14.31 -7.99
N LEU A 198 -3.92 13.99 -7.41
CA LEU A 198 -3.46 12.64 -7.06
C LEU A 198 -3.34 12.48 -5.55
N HIS A 199 -2.63 13.39 -4.89
CA HIS A 199 -2.36 13.31 -3.47
C HIS A 199 -3.49 13.99 -2.68
N LEU A 200 -3.85 13.36 -1.57
CA LEU A 200 -4.86 13.92 -0.66
C LEU A 200 -4.35 15.20 0.00
N ASN A 201 -5.25 16.13 0.24
CA ASN A 201 -5.05 17.26 1.14
C ASN A 201 -5.54 16.92 2.56
N ASP A 202 -5.50 17.87 3.49
CA ASP A 202 -5.90 17.65 4.89
C ASP A 202 -7.36 17.16 5.01
N ARG A 203 -8.27 17.66 4.17
CA ARG A 203 -9.67 17.20 4.14
C ARG A 203 -9.78 15.74 3.68
N GLY A 204 -8.97 15.36 2.70
CA GLY A 204 -8.91 13.99 2.20
C GLY A 204 -8.41 13.01 3.28
N TYR A 205 -7.37 13.38 4.01
CA TYR A 205 -6.89 12.56 5.13
C TYR A 205 -7.85 12.54 6.32
N THR A 206 -8.54 13.65 6.61
CA THR A 206 -9.61 13.65 7.63
C THR A 206 -10.70 12.64 7.27
N LEU A 207 -11.14 12.65 6.00
CA LEU A 207 -12.12 11.67 5.52
C LEU A 207 -11.62 10.22 5.66
N TRP A 208 -10.35 9.97 5.38
CA TRP A 208 -9.74 8.65 5.56
C TRP A 208 -9.76 8.21 7.03
N VAL A 209 -9.45 9.12 7.94
CA VAL A 209 -9.50 8.85 9.39
C VAL A 209 -10.92 8.52 9.85
N ASP A 210 -11.92 9.30 9.43
CA ASP A 210 -13.31 9.07 9.80
C ASP A 210 -13.82 7.72 9.28
N GLU A 211 -13.47 7.38 8.05
CA GLU A 211 -13.87 6.11 7.43
C GLU A 211 -13.11 4.92 8.02
N LEU A 212 -11.83 5.08 8.35
CA LEU A 212 -11.04 4.08 9.06
C LEU A 212 -11.69 3.75 10.41
N ARG A 213 -12.06 4.77 11.20
CA ARG A 213 -12.74 4.59 12.49
C ARG A 213 -14.07 3.86 12.33
N ARG A 214 -14.78 4.10 11.25
CA ARG A 214 -16.06 3.45 10.95
C ARG A 214 -15.88 1.98 10.56
N GLN A 215 -14.90 1.66 9.70
CA GLN A 215 -14.66 0.31 9.19
C GLN A 215 -13.86 -0.57 10.16
N LEU A 216 -12.87 0.02 10.84
CA LEU A 216 -11.94 -0.67 11.75
C LEU A 216 -11.90 0.03 13.12
N PRO A 217 -13.01 -0.03 13.89
CA PRO A 217 -13.13 0.73 15.13
C PRO A 217 -12.11 0.31 16.21
N TRP A 218 -11.49 -0.85 16.09
CA TRP A 218 -10.44 -1.29 17.01
C TRP A 218 -9.10 -0.53 16.81
N LEU A 219 -8.92 0.17 15.69
CA LEU A 219 -7.80 1.09 15.46
C LEU A 219 -8.05 2.50 16.06
N ASP A 220 -9.26 2.77 16.56
CA ASP A 220 -9.59 4.09 17.11
C ASP A 220 -9.12 4.20 18.56
N PRO A 221 -8.31 5.23 18.89
CA PRO A 221 -7.84 5.49 20.26
C PRO A 221 -8.95 5.84 21.26
N ASN A 222 -10.14 6.22 20.82
CA ASN A 222 -11.21 6.69 21.67
C ASN A 222 -12.23 5.61 22.06
N ARG A 223 -11.88 4.35 21.94
CA ARG A 223 -12.71 3.20 22.36
C ARG A 223 -12.15 2.46 23.56
#